data_5585e72d11518760b5d8a7e24d3416d8
#
_entry.id   5585e72d11518760b5d8a7e24d3416d8
#
_cell.length_a   1.000
_cell.length_b   1.000
_cell.length_c   1.000
_cell.angle_alpha   90.00
_cell.angle_beta   90.00
_cell.angle_gamma   90.00
#
_symmetry.space_group_name_H-M   'P 1'
#
loop_
_entity.id
_entity.type
_entity.pdbx_description
1 polymer ?
#
loop_
_entity_poly.entity_id
_entity_poly.type
_entity_poly.pdbx_seq_one_letter_code
_entity_poly.pdbx_strand_id
1 'polypeptide(L)'
;MQISGVNNPLEAAKRGKTPMIQKKAVEASKNGMTDDFVKKLQELARRDAQKGTGMSQEAIDLRYAQMAKYVSPDRSAPIAQMTQELQKAEKAHKGEDPTLEFLDRMLAQLKGKGRPERIVKSFSGLAGGCSGDLHSTPENQVATVYSPDGEEIAQYNTSGGGWMNLTTKAENQFLGDSTDVYMQAWHAARAEIKNATKAPAQSAAFSESTVDFRA
;
A
#
# COMPACT_ATOMS: atom_id res chain seq x y z
N MET A 1 37.71 52.98 -12.41
CA MET A 1 36.35 52.97 -11.81
C MET A 1 35.89 51.51 -11.71
N GLN A 2 35.95 50.96 -10.50
CA GLN A 2 35.43 49.62 -10.20
C GLN A 2 33.96 49.76 -9.85
N ILE A 3 33.10 48.98 -10.45
CA ILE A 3 31.69 48.86 -10.08
C ILE A 3 31.51 47.51 -9.42
N SER A 4 31.15 47.58 -8.13
CA SER A 4 30.94 46.50 -7.21
C SER A 4 29.83 45.52 -7.63
N GLY A 5 30.04 44.26 -7.36
CA GLY A 5 29.12 43.17 -7.63
C GLY A 5 27.78 43.32 -6.88
N VAL A 6 26.73 43.09 -7.64
CA VAL A 6 25.37 42.95 -7.12
C VAL A 6 25.23 41.49 -6.60
N ASN A 7 25.20 41.35 -5.29
CA ASN A 7 24.85 40.08 -4.63
C ASN A 7 23.39 39.74 -4.95
N ASN A 8 23.19 38.67 -5.69
CA ASN A 8 21.88 38.16 -6.05
C ASN A 8 21.33 37.33 -4.87
N PRO A 9 20.26 37.76 -4.19
CA PRO A 9 19.72 37.02 -3.01
C PRO A 9 19.02 35.71 -3.36
N LEU A 10 18.97 35.31 -4.64
CA LEU A 10 18.30 34.07 -5.07
C LEU A 10 19.16 32.79 -4.91
N GLU A 11 20.47 32.90 -4.68
CA GLU A 11 21.32 31.71 -4.48
C GLU A 11 21.35 31.18 -3.04
N ALA A 12 20.90 31.97 -2.05
CA ALA A 12 20.84 31.52 -0.67
C ALA A 12 19.69 30.56 -0.34
N ALA A 13 18.69 30.47 -1.21
CA ALA A 13 17.49 29.63 -0.97
C ALA A 13 17.65 28.16 -1.44
N LYS A 14 18.74 27.80 -2.12
CA LYS A 14 18.97 26.43 -2.64
C LYS A 14 19.74 25.50 -1.69
N ARG A 15 20.08 25.92 -0.50
CA ARG A 15 20.63 25.04 0.53
C ARG A 15 19.57 24.73 1.59
N GLY A 16 18.43 24.21 1.14
CA GLY A 16 17.49 23.55 2.03
C GLY A 16 18.17 22.29 2.60
N LYS A 17 18.65 22.39 3.83
CA LYS A 17 19.05 21.22 4.62
C LYS A 17 17.85 20.31 4.74
N THR A 18 17.77 19.29 3.92
CA THR A 18 16.86 18.16 4.16
C THR A 18 17.16 17.65 5.55
N PRO A 19 16.19 17.63 6.49
CA PRO A 19 16.48 17.27 7.87
C PRO A 19 17.08 15.87 7.93
N MET A 20 18.22 15.72 8.58
CA MET A 20 18.89 14.42 8.82
C MET A 20 17.98 13.40 9.56
N ILE A 21 16.84 13.86 10.07
CA ILE A 21 15.82 13.05 10.76
C ILE A 21 15.15 12.04 9.79
N GLN A 22 14.94 12.40 8.51
CA GLN A 22 14.34 11.46 7.55
C GLN A 22 15.26 10.32 7.14
N LYS A 23 16.59 10.57 7.04
CA LYS A 23 17.55 9.49 6.75
C LYS A 23 17.66 8.47 7.86
N LYS A 24 17.62 8.89 9.12
CA LYS A 24 17.72 7.99 10.27
C LYS A 24 16.47 7.12 10.47
N ALA A 25 15.29 7.64 10.14
CA ALA A 25 14.04 6.87 10.17
C ALA A 25 13.95 5.83 9.03
N VAL A 26 14.54 6.12 7.86
CA VAL A 26 14.57 5.21 6.71
C VAL A 26 15.57 4.07 6.90
N GLU A 27 16.71 4.30 7.59
CA GLU A 27 17.69 3.25 7.88
C GLU A 27 17.24 2.28 8.98
N ALA A 28 16.35 2.69 9.88
CA ALA A 28 15.88 1.85 10.99
C ALA A 28 14.74 0.90 10.64
N SER A 29 14.12 1.02 9.47
CA SER A 29 13.00 0.16 9.08
C SER A 29 13.30 -0.62 7.80
N LYS A 30 14.07 -1.68 7.92
CA LYS A 30 14.08 -2.69 6.86
C LYS A 30 12.63 -3.14 6.62
N ASN A 31 12.13 -2.92 5.42
CA ASN A 31 10.78 -3.31 4.97
C ASN A 31 9.59 -2.63 5.69
N GLY A 32 9.73 -1.40 6.19
CA GLY A 32 8.61 -0.67 6.82
C GLY A 32 8.24 -1.13 8.23
N MET A 33 8.89 -2.14 8.79
CA MET A 33 8.64 -2.69 10.12
C MET A 33 9.50 -1.96 11.17
N THR A 34 8.96 -0.90 11.78
CA THR A 34 9.62 -0.20 12.89
C THR A 34 9.46 -0.97 14.20
N ASP A 35 10.40 -0.81 15.14
CA ASP A 35 10.33 -1.47 16.45
C ASP A 35 9.03 -1.12 17.19
N ASP A 36 8.59 0.15 17.14
CA ASP A 36 7.34 0.58 17.75
C ASP A 36 6.11 -0.08 17.13
N PHE A 37 6.10 -0.25 15.81
CA PHE A 37 5.04 -0.96 15.10
C PHE A 37 4.98 -2.42 15.51
N VAL A 38 6.14 -3.12 15.49
CA VAL A 38 6.24 -4.53 15.88
C VAL A 38 5.74 -4.73 17.31
N LYS A 39 6.17 -3.86 18.24
CA LYS A 39 5.75 -3.92 19.64
C LYS A 39 4.24 -3.75 19.83
N LYS A 40 3.65 -2.74 19.19
CA LYS A 40 2.20 -2.52 19.21
C LYS A 40 1.43 -3.67 18.60
N LEU A 41 1.90 -4.20 17.47
CA LEU A 41 1.25 -5.33 16.80
C LEU A 41 1.27 -6.59 17.68
N GLN A 42 2.38 -6.87 18.39
CA GLN A 42 2.49 -7.96 19.35
C GLN A 42 1.58 -7.78 20.57
N GLU A 43 1.44 -6.53 21.07
CA GLU A 43 0.51 -6.22 22.16
C GLU A 43 -0.94 -6.49 21.75
N LEU A 44 -1.33 -6.08 20.54
CA LEU A 44 -2.66 -6.37 19.99
C LEU A 44 -2.88 -7.87 19.84
N ALA A 45 -1.90 -8.60 19.32
CA ALA A 45 -1.97 -10.05 19.18
C ALA A 45 -2.18 -10.77 20.51
N ARG A 46 -1.47 -10.36 21.57
CA ARG A 46 -1.63 -10.91 22.93
C ARG A 46 -3.03 -10.62 23.48
N ARG A 47 -3.52 -9.40 23.31
CA ARG A 47 -4.86 -9.00 23.73
C ARG A 47 -5.95 -9.83 23.02
N ASP A 48 -5.81 -10.01 21.70
CA ASP A 48 -6.76 -10.78 20.90
C ASP A 48 -6.71 -12.28 21.29
N ALA A 49 -5.51 -12.80 21.56
CA ALA A 49 -5.33 -14.16 22.08
C ALA A 49 -6.01 -14.37 23.44
N GLN A 50 -5.94 -13.39 24.36
CA GLN A 50 -6.63 -13.43 25.65
C GLN A 50 -8.15 -13.49 25.50
N LYS A 51 -8.70 -12.76 24.52
CA LYS A 51 -10.12 -12.79 24.20
C LYS A 51 -10.54 -14.04 23.45
N GLY A 52 -9.60 -14.83 22.95
CA GLY A 52 -9.87 -16.00 22.12
C GLY A 52 -10.33 -15.66 20.70
N THR A 53 -10.07 -14.45 20.23
CA THR A 53 -10.42 -13.96 18.89
C THR A 53 -9.23 -14.05 17.94
N GLY A 54 -9.50 -13.97 16.63
CA GLY A 54 -8.47 -13.74 15.61
C GLY A 54 -7.99 -12.27 15.60
N MET A 55 -7.32 -11.88 14.51
CA MET A 55 -6.80 -10.53 14.33
C MET A 55 -7.93 -9.50 14.37
N SER A 56 -7.83 -8.55 15.30
CA SER A 56 -8.80 -7.46 15.46
C SER A 56 -8.71 -6.43 14.35
N GLN A 57 -9.79 -5.67 14.13
CA GLN A 57 -9.78 -4.56 13.17
C GLN A 57 -8.68 -3.53 13.49
N GLU A 58 -8.43 -3.26 14.75
CA GLU A 58 -7.36 -2.37 15.20
C GLU A 58 -5.97 -2.84 14.75
N ALA A 59 -5.71 -4.16 14.78
CA ALA A 59 -4.46 -4.73 14.29
C ALA A 59 -4.37 -4.65 12.76
N ILE A 60 -5.48 -4.85 12.05
CA ILE A 60 -5.58 -4.68 10.61
C ILE A 60 -5.28 -3.23 10.22
N ASP A 61 -5.95 -2.27 10.83
CA ASP A 61 -5.81 -0.84 10.56
C ASP A 61 -4.38 -0.35 10.85
N LEU A 62 -3.77 -0.81 11.94
CA LEU A 62 -2.38 -0.51 12.27
C LEU A 62 -1.42 -0.98 11.16
N ARG A 63 -1.62 -2.18 10.62
CA ARG A 63 -0.80 -2.74 9.54
C ARG A 63 -0.94 -1.93 8.25
N TYR A 64 -2.17 -1.62 7.84
CA TYR A 64 -2.41 -0.82 6.63
C TYR A 64 -1.89 0.61 6.77
N ALA A 65 -2.04 1.25 7.92
CA ALA A 65 -1.50 2.58 8.19
C ALA A 65 0.04 2.59 8.12
N GLN A 66 0.69 1.58 8.67
CA GLN A 66 2.14 1.42 8.62
C GLN A 66 2.63 1.18 7.19
N MET A 67 1.97 0.29 6.46
CA MET A 67 2.25 0.00 5.05
C MET A 67 2.13 1.26 4.19
N ALA A 68 1.02 1.99 4.32
CA ALA A 68 0.78 3.23 3.57
C ALA A 68 1.85 4.30 3.85
N LYS A 69 2.37 4.35 5.06
CA LYS A 69 3.36 5.34 5.46
C LYS A 69 4.79 5.04 4.99
N TYR A 70 5.18 3.78 4.94
CA TYR A 70 6.59 3.40 4.78
C TYR A 70 6.89 2.49 3.60
N VAL A 71 5.88 1.84 3.02
CA VAL A 71 6.05 0.81 2.00
C VAL A 71 5.34 1.15 0.70
N SER A 72 4.10 1.65 0.79
CA SER A 72 3.30 1.94 -0.40
C SER A 72 3.92 3.08 -1.22
N PRO A 73 3.98 2.93 -2.54
CA PRO A 73 4.39 4.03 -3.42
C PRO A 73 3.34 5.15 -3.41
N ASP A 74 3.79 6.38 -3.62
CA ASP A 74 2.86 7.48 -3.90
C ASP A 74 2.23 7.29 -5.28
N ARG A 75 0.95 6.93 -5.28
CA ARG A 75 0.14 6.71 -6.49
C ARG A 75 -0.62 7.96 -6.92
N SER A 76 -0.82 8.91 -6.03
CA SER A 76 -1.74 10.05 -6.22
C SER A 76 -1.28 10.96 -7.35
N ALA A 77 -0.03 11.37 -7.34
CA ALA A 77 0.50 12.29 -8.33
C ALA A 77 0.59 11.69 -9.75
N PRO A 78 1.13 10.49 -9.99
CA PRO A 78 1.13 9.89 -11.32
C PRO A 78 -0.29 9.54 -11.81
N ILE A 79 -1.21 9.11 -10.94
CA ILE A 79 -2.62 8.89 -11.30
C ILE A 79 -3.27 10.19 -11.75
N ALA A 80 -3.04 11.32 -11.05
CA ALA A 80 -3.59 12.61 -11.44
C ALA A 80 -3.08 13.06 -12.82
N GLN A 81 -1.81 12.84 -13.13
CA GLN A 81 -1.24 13.13 -14.44
C GLN A 81 -1.86 12.26 -15.54
N MET A 82 -1.95 10.95 -15.32
CA MET A 82 -2.58 10.03 -16.27
C MET A 82 -4.08 10.32 -16.46
N THR A 83 -4.77 10.78 -15.41
CA THR A 83 -6.17 11.21 -15.51
C THR A 83 -6.33 12.40 -16.48
N GLN A 84 -5.39 13.35 -16.48
CA GLN A 84 -5.41 14.43 -17.45
C GLN A 84 -5.21 13.93 -18.90
N GLU A 85 -4.36 12.94 -19.10
CA GLU A 85 -4.15 12.33 -20.43
C GLU A 85 -5.37 11.54 -20.89
N LEU A 86 -6.06 10.83 -19.98
CA LEU A 86 -7.34 10.19 -20.25
C LEU A 86 -8.39 11.20 -20.72
N GLN A 87 -8.52 12.33 -20.03
CA GLN A 87 -9.45 13.41 -20.42
C GLN A 87 -9.09 14.04 -21.79
N LYS A 88 -7.80 14.13 -22.13
CA LYS A 88 -7.38 14.61 -23.46
C LYS A 88 -7.73 13.59 -24.53
N ALA A 89 -7.54 12.30 -24.27
CA ALA A 89 -7.91 11.24 -25.20
C ALA A 89 -9.44 11.16 -25.40
N GLU A 90 -10.23 11.29 -24.32
CA GLU A 90 -11.68 11.35 -24.40
C GLU A 90 -12.16 12.54 -25.28
N LYS A 91 -11.53 13.70 -25.12
CA LYS A 91 -11.84 14.86 -25.96
C LYS A 91 -11.46 14.67 -27.44
N ALA A 92 -10.43 13.88 -27.71
CA ALA A 92 -10.04 13.57 -29.09
C ALA A 92 -11.09 12.69 -29.80
N HIS A 93 -11.83 11.89 -29.04
CA HIS A 93 -12.96 11.10 -29.55
C HIS A 93 -14.31 11.84 -29.49
N LYS A 94 -14.33 13.12 -29.08
CA LYS A 94 -15.55 13.89 -28.94
C LYS A 94 -16.23 14.12 -30.30
N GLY A 95 -17.49 13.69 -30.40
CA GLY A 95 -18.29 13.79 -31.62
C GLY A 95 -18.37 12.48 -32.40
N GLU A 96 -17.60 11.46 -31.99
CA GLU A 96 -17.81 10.10 -32.45
C GLU A 96 -18.97 9.49 -31.66
N ASP A 97 -20.03 9.08 -32.37
CA ASP A 97 -21.12 8.35 -31.71
C ASP A 97 -20.67 6.91 -31.48
N PRO A 98 -20.58 6.45 -30.20
CA PRO A 98 -20.12 5.09 -29.89
C PRO A 98 -20.95 4.01 -30.61
N THR A 99 -22.24 4.28 -30.83
CA THR A 99 -23.13 3.34 -31.52
C THR A 99 -22.83 3.30 -33.02
N LEU A 100 -22.68 4.47 -33.65
CA LEU A 100 -22.28 4.55 -35.05
C LEU A 100 -20.89 3.99 -35.29
N GLU A 101 -19.95 4.26 -34.40
CA GLU A 101 -18.60 3.72 -34.48
C GLU A 101 -18.59 2.19 -34.32
N PHE A 102 -19.40 1.63 -33.41
CA PHE A 102 -19.54 0.18 -33.30
C PHE A 102 -20.07 -0.42 -34.62
N LEU A 103 -21.06 0.19 -35.23
CA LEU A 103 -21.59 -0.23 -36.53
C LEU A 103 -20.58 -0.05 -37.66
N ASP A 104 -19.88 1.05 -37.71
CA ASP A 104 -18.82 1.31 -38.70
C ASP A 104 -17.64 0.33 -38.54
N ARG A 105 -17.29 -0.02 -37.30
CA ARG A 105 -16.28 -1.05 -37.00
C ARG A 105 -16.74 -2.43 -37.48
N MET A 106 -17.97 -2.82 -37.22
CA MET A 106 -18.52 -4.08 -37.73
C MET A 106 -18.52 -4.09 -39.27
N LEU A 107 -18.97 -2.99 -39.90
CA LEU A 107 -18.96 -2.85 -41.34
C LEU A 107 -17.54 -2.84 -41.93
N ALA A 108 -16.58 -2.20 -41.29
CA ALA A 108 -15.16 -2.19 -41.69
C ALA A 108 -14.56 -3.60 -41.59
N GLN A 109 -14.90 -4.34 -40.54
CA GLN A 109 -14.47 -5.72 -40.33
C GLN A 109 -15.06 -6.66 -41.41
N LEU A 110 -16.34 -6.50 -41.73
CA LEU A 110 -17.01 -7.25 -42.79
C LEU A 110 -16.45 -6.92 -44.18
N LYS A 111 -16.02 -5.68 -44.39
CA LYS A 111 -15.42 -5.21 -45.65
C LYS A 111 -13.92 -5.47 -45.75
N GLY A 112 -13.30 -6.17 -44.77
CA GLY A 112 -11.85 -6.40 -44.72
C GLY A 112 -11.02 -5.13 -44.51
N LYS A 113 -11.62 -4.03 -44.09
CA LYS A 113 -10.93 -2.79 -43.69
C LYS A 113 -10.49 -2.92 -42.25
N GLY A 114 -9.29 -2.47 -41.94
CA GLY A 114 -8.68 -2.56 -40.60
C GLY A 114 -9.53 -1.97 -39.49
N ARG A 115 -9.19 -2.31 -38.23
CA ARG A 115 -9.85 -1.75 -37.03
C ARG A 115 -9.68 -0.21 -36.99
N PRO A 116 -10.66 0.53 -36.42
CA PRO A 116 -10.51 1.96 -36.13
C PRO A 116 -9.22 2.25 -35.38
N GLU A 117 -8.67 3.41 -35.62
CA GLU A 117 -7.39 3.82 -35.05
C GLU A 117 -7.48 3.89 -33.53
N ARG A 118 -6.63 3.13 -32.88
CA ARG A 118 -6.52 3.09 -31.43
C ARG A 118 -5.47 4.07 -30.98
N ILE A 119 -5.82 4.98 -30.07
CA ILE A 119 -4.81 5.83 -29.43
C ILE A 119 -4.00 4.97 -28.47
N VAL A 120 -2.73 4.79 -28.76
CA VAL A 120 -1.77 4.13 -27.88
C VAL A 120 -0.66 5.13 -27.58
N LYS A 121 -0.47 5.45 -26.32
CA LYS A 121 0.57 6.37 -25.86
C LYS A 121 1.26 5.79 -24.64
N SER A 122 2.59 5.89 -24.64
CA SER A 122 3.42 5.58 -23.48
C SER A 122 4.00 6.88 -22.92
N PHE A 123 4.01 7.01 -21.62
CA PHE A 123 4.47 8.16 -20.87
C PHE A 123 5.66 7.78 -20.02
N SER A 124 6.72 8.56 -20.11
CA SER A 124 7.88 8.46 -19.23
C SER A 124 7.99 9.73 -18.40
N GLY A 125 8.55 9.62 -17.19
CA GLY A 125 8.80 10.79 -16.33
C GLY A 125 7.54 11.35 -15.67
N LEU A 126 6.56 10.51 -15.40
CA LEU A 126 5.47 10.85 -14.48
C LEU A 126 6.02 11.16 -13.09
N ALA A 127 5.20 11.81 -12.25
CA ALA A 127 5.58 12.14 -10.88
C ALA A 127 6.17 10.94 -10.14
N GLY A 128 7.22 11.19 -9.34
CA GLY A 128 7.93 10.13 -8.62
C GLY A 128 8.80 9.22 -9.49
N GLY A 129 9.06 9.58 -10.76
CA GLY A 129 9.83 8.76 -11.70
C GLY A 129 9.02 7.61 -12.31
N CYS A 130 7.71 7.63 -12.14
CA CYS A 130 6.79 6.65 -12.70
C CYS A 130 6.70 6.74 -14.23
N SER A 131 6.15 5.70 -14.83
CA SER A 131 5.76 5.66 -16.23
C SER A 131 4.32 5.20 -16.37
N GLY A 132 3.75 5.26 -17.58
CA GLY A 132 2.40 4.79 -17.78
C GLY A 132 2.08 4.54 -19.24
N ASP A 133 1.08 3.72 -19.47
CA ASP A 133 0.53 3.42 -20.80
C ASP A 133 -0.95 3.78 -20.85
N LEU A 134 -1.37 4.36 -21.97
CA LEU A 134 -2.75 4.68 -22.26
C LEU A 134 -3.19 3.99 -23.55
N HIS A 135 -4.28 3.28 -23.46
CA HIS A 135 -5.01 2.73 -24.61
C HIS A 135 -6.40 3.30 -24.61
N SER A 136 -6.74 4.06 -25.64
CA SER A 136 -8.04 4.73 -25.75
C SER A 136 -8.72 4.41 -27.07
N THR A 137 -9.95 4.03 -26.97
CA THR A 137 -10.93 3.96 -28.05
C THR A 137 -12.14 4.77 -27.63
N PRO A 138 -13.06 5.16 -28.53
CA PRO A 138 -14.29 5.84 -28.15
C PRO A 138 -15.15 5.11 -27.13
N GLU A 139 -15.06 3.79 -27.10
CA GLU A 139 -15.87 2.94 -26.21
C GLU A 139 -15.21 2.63 -24.89
N ASN A 140 -13.88 2.56 -24.88
CA ASN A 140 -13.15 2.12 -23.69
C ASN A 140 -11.77 2.76 -23.59
N GLN A 141 -11.43 3.15 -22.38
CA GLN A 141 -10.10 3.65 -22.06
C GLN A 141 -9.50 2.76 -20.97
N VAL A 142 -8.25 2.39 -21.16
CA VAL A 142 -7.42 1.66 -20.21
C VAL A 142 -6.11 2.40 -20.03
N ALA A 143 -5.73 2.66 -18.79
CA ALA A 143 -4.41 3.20 -18.49
C ALA A 143 -3.77 2.39 -17.38
N THR A 144 -2.45 2.24 -17.45
CA THR A 144 -1.64 1.58 -16.42
C THR A 144 -0.55 2.51 -15.97
N VAL A 145 -0.31 2.58 -14.67
CA VAL A 145 0.80 3.32 -14.08
C VAL A 145 1.80 2.33 -13.51
N TYR A 146 3.07 2.54 -13.85
CA TYR A 146 4.19 1.73 -13.38
C TYR A 146 5.06 2.55 -12.43
N SER A 147 5.55 1.92 -11.37
CA SER A 147 6.58 2.46 -10.49
C SER A 147 7.93 2.64 -11.24
N PRO A 148 8.92 3.32 -10.65
CA PRO A 148 10.24 3.50 -11.27
C PRO A 148 10.98 2.19 -11.58
N ASP A 149 10.67 1.11 -10.86
CA ASP A 149 11.22 -0.24 -11.06
C ASP A 149 10.36 -1.12 -12.00
N GLY A 150 9.33 -0.52 -12.63
CA GLY A 150 8.51 -1.15 -13.67
C GLY A 150 7.37 -2.02 -13.14
N GLU A 151 7.05 -1.96 -11.85
CA GLU A 151 5.93 -2.68 -11.27
C GLU A 151 4.62 -1.92 -11.49
N GLU A 152 3.56 -2.60 -11.87
CA GLU A 152 2.22 -2.00 -12.00
C GLU A 152 1.68 -1.59 -10.62
N ILE A 153 1.38 -0.30 -10.45
CA ILE A 153 0.91 0.26 -9.18
C ILE A 153 -0.53 0.77 -9.21
N ALA A 154 -1.04 1.07 -10.40
CA ALA A 154 -2.44 1.45 -10.58
C ALA A 154 -2.90 1.16 -12.00
N GLN A 155 -4.19 0.85 -12.15
CA GLN A 155 -4.84 0.63 -13.44
C GLN A 155 -6.16 1.38 -13.48
N TYR A 156 -6.46 1.98 -14.64
CA TYR A 156 -7.74 2.57 -14.97
C TYR A 156 -8.46 1.75 -16.03
N ASN A 157 -9.77 1.58 -15.86
CA ASN A 157 -10.62 0.99 -16.87
C ASN A 157 -12.00 1.64 -16.81
N THR A 158 -12.47 2.20 -17.94
CA THR A 158 -13.80 2.80 -18.05
C THR A 158 -14.89 1.79 -17.70
N SER A 159 -14.80 0.55 -18.21
CA SER A 159 -15.76 -0.52 -17.93
C SER A 159 -15.68 -1.05 -16.50
N GLY A 160 -14.55 -0.87 -15.83
CA GLY A 160 -14.31 -1.29 -14.43
C GLY A 160 -14.64 -0.22 -13.39
N GLY A 161 -15.13 0.96 -13.80
CA GLY A 161 -15.55 2.02 -12.88
C GLY A 161 -14.44 2.96 -12.39
N GLY A 162 -13.30 3.01 -13.07
CA GLY A 162 -12.28 4.01 -12.78
C GLY A 162 -10.91 3.45 -12.38
N TRP A 163 -10.19 4.18 -11.50
CA TRP A 163 -8.88 3.79 -11.01
C TRP A 163 -8.94 2.72 -9.94
N MET A 164 -8.08 1.73 -10.06
CA MET A 164 -7.84 0.69 -9.08
C MET A 164 -6.35 0.68 -8.70
N ASN A 165 -6.05 0.69 -7.41
CA ASN A 165 -4.70 0.50 -6.91
C ASN A 165 -4.33 -0.98 -6.95
N LEU A 166 -3.14 -1.29 -7.46
CA LEU A 166 -2.58 -2.63 -7.49
C LEU A 166 -1.58 -2.78 -6.35
N THR A 167 -1.62 -3.93 -5.69
CA THR A 167 -0.71 -4.23 -4.58
C THR A 167 0.66 -4.62 -5.11
N THR A 168 1.70 -3.94 -4.67
CA THR A 168 3.08 -4.21 -5.06
C THR A 168 3.67 -5.42 -4.34
N LYS A 169 4.80 -5.93 -4.83
CA LYS A 169 5.55 -7.00 -4.15
C LYS A 169 6.00 -6.58 -2.75
N ALA A 170 6.46 -5.32 -2.60
CA ALA A 170 6.87 -4.79 -1.32
C ALA A 170 5.70 -4.72 -0.32
N GLU A 171 4.52 -4.30 -0.77
CA GLU A 171 3.31 -4.29 0.06
C GLU A 171 2.87 -5.71 0.46
N ASN A 172 2.90 -6.66 -0.48
CA ASN A 172 2.59 -8.07 -0.21
C ASN A 172 3.58 -8.68 0.79
N GLN A 173 4.88 -8.40 0.63
CA GLN A 173 5.90 -8.85 1.56
C GLN A 173 5.67 -8.29 2.96
N PHE A 174 5.41 -6.98 3.07
CA PHE A 174 5.10 -6.35 4.36
C PHE A 174 3.86 -6.96 5.03
N LEU A 175 2.80 -7.20 4.27
CA LEU A 175 1.58 -7.84 4.78
C LEU A 175 1.86 -9.26 5.27
N GLY A 176 2.68 -10.02 4.57
CA GLY A 176 3.15 -11.36 5.00
C GLY A 176 3.93 -11.28 6.31
N ASP A 177 5.04 -10.52 6.32
CA ASP A 177 5.93 -10.38 7.47
C ASP A 177 5.20 -9.88 8.72
N SER A 178 4.32 -8.89 8.56
CA SER A 178 3.50 -8.38 9.67
C SER A 178 2.45 -9.37 10.17
N THR A 179 1.93 -10.23 9.29
CA THR A 179 1.06 -11.34 9.69
C THR A 179 1.84 -12.35 10.53
N ASP A 180 3.04 -12.70 10.13
CA ASP A 180 3.89 -13.65 10.85
C ASP A 180 4.23 -13.15 12.26
N VAL A 181 4.60 -11.86 12.39
CA VAL A 181 4.82 -11.23 13.70
C VAL A 181 3.58 -11.32 14.59
N TYR A 182 2.42 -10.99 14.05
CA TYR A 182 1.16 -11.08 14.79
C TYR A 182 0.87 -12.53 15.23
N MET A 183 0.92 -13.47 14.30
CA MET A 183 0.59 -14.87 14.57
C MET A 183 1.54 -15.52 15.57
N GLN A 184 2.84 -15.24 15.49
CA GLN A 184 3.82 -15.71 16.48
C GLN A 184 3.47 -15.24 17.89
N ALA A 185 3.17 -13.95 18.06
CA ALA A 185 2.79 -13.38 19.36
C ALA A 185 1.45 -13.94 19.86
N TRP A 186 0.48 -14.11 18.97
CA TRP A 186 -0.82 -14.68 19.28
C TRP A 186 -0.71 -16.15 19.77
N HIS A 187 0.04 -16.99 19.03
CA HIS A 187 0.25 -18.38 19.39
C HIS A 187 1.01 -18.52 20.72
N ALA A 188 2.04 -17.69 20.96
CA ALA A 188 2.77 -17.68 22.21
C ALA A 188 1.84 -17.38 23.39
N ALA A 189 1.00 -16.33 23.29
CA ALA A 189 0.04 -15.97 24.32
C ALA A 189 -1.01 -17.06 24.56
N ARG A 190 -1.50 -17.73 23.52
CA ARG A 190 -2.42 -18.86 23.65
C ARG A 190 -1.79 -20.07 24.36
N ALA A 191 -0.52 -20.33 24.08
CA ALA A 191 0.22 -21.40 24.75
C ALA A 191 0.40 -21.12 26.25
N GLU A 192 0.74 -19.87 26.61
CA GLU A 192 0.83 -19.42 28.00
C GLU A 192 -0.49 -19.61 28.77
N ILE A 193 -1.61 -19.18 28.18
CA ILE A 193 -2.94 -19.34 28.77
C ILE A 193 -3.27 -20.82 28.97
N LYS A 194 -3.02 -21.66 27.97
CA LYS A 194 -3.25 -23.10 28.05
C LYS A 194 -2.41 -23.79 29.14
N ASN A 195 -1.16 -23.33 29.31
CA ASN A 195 -0.29 -23.87 30.35
C ASN A 195 -0.70 -23.39 31.74
N ALA A 196 -1.12 -22.14 31.90
CA ALA A 196 -1.65 -21.60 33.15
C ALA A 196 -2.92 -22.32 33.61
N THR A 197 -3.79 -22.70 32.67
CA THR A 197 -5.01 -23.46 32.98
C THR A 197 -4.76 -24.94 33.26
N LYS A 198 -3.61 -25.47 32.87
CA LYS A 198 -3.18 -26.85 33.12
C LYS A 198 -2.36 -27.03 34.37
N ALA A 199 -1.82 -25.97 34.98
CA ALA A 199 -1.11 -26.04 36.24
C ALA A 199 -2.09 -26.56 37.31
N PRO A 200 -1.90 -27.75 37.86
CA PRO A 200 -2.81 -28.25 38.89
C PRO A 200 -2.69 -27.36 40.12
N ALA A 201 -3.78 -27.21 40.85
CA ALA A 201 -3.79 -26.70 42.21
C ALA A 201 -2.96 -27.60 43.10
N GLN A 202 -1.64 -27.64 42.91
CA GLN A 202 -0.69 -28.28 43.83
C GLN A 202 -0.29 -27.21 44.85
N SER A 203 -1.01 -27.24 45.92
CA SER A 203 -0.56 -27.10 47.30
C SER A 203 -1.65 -26.44 48.17
N ALA A 204 -2.75 -27.18 48.40
CA ALA A 204 -3.32 -27.15 49.72
C ALA A 204 -2.93 -28.49 50.36
N ALA A 205 -1.67 -28.64 50.67
CA ALA A 205 -1.27 -29.66 51.66
C ALA A 205 -1.87 -29.20 52.98
N PHE A 206 -3.02 -29.76 53.28
CA PHE A 206 -3.58 -29.77 54.62
C PHE A 206 -2.50 -30.30 55.55
N SER A 207 -1.87 -29.45 56.35
CA SER A 207 -1.20 -29.91 57.56
C SER A 207 -2.27 -30.32 58.56
N GLU A 208 -2.59 -31.61 58.57
CA GLU A 208 -3.26 -32.22 59.71
C GLU A 208 -2.41 -32.03 60.97
N SER A 209 -2.80 -31.05 61.72
CA SER A 209 -2.33 -30.94 63.11
C SER A 209 -2.93 -32.09 63.91
N THR A 210 -2.17 -33.16 64.15
CA THR A 210 -2.45 -34.16 65.10
C THR A 210 -2.52 -33.53 66.49
N VAL A 211 -3.71 -33.32 66.98
CA VAL A 211 -3.96 -32.97 68.36
C VAL A 211 -3.85 -34.27 69.19
N ASP A 212 -2.73 -34.38 69.87
CA ASP A 212 -2.47 -35.47 70.81
C ASP A 212 -3.23 -35.24 72.13
N PHE A 213 -4.37 -35.96 72.37
CA PHE A 213 -5.06 -35.97 73.60
C PHE A 213 -4.45 -37.06 74.47
N ARG A 214 -3.60 -36.69 75.44
CA ARG A 214 -3.29 -37.55 76.62
C ARG A 214 -4.12 -37.09 77.82
N ALA A 215 -5.00 -37.95 78.27
CA ALA A 215 -5.63 -37.91 79.60
C ALA A 215 -4.69 -38.40 80.66
#